data_3ab2608a8f6c6fd169303be7ab91934c
#
_entry.id   3ab2608a8f6c6fd169303be7ab91934c
#
_cell.length_a   1.000
_cell.length_b   1.000
_cell.length_c   1.000
_cell.angle_alpha   90.00
_cell.angle_beta   90.00
_cell.angle_gamma   90.00
#
_symmetry.space_group_name_H-M   'P 1'
#
loop_
_entity.id
_entity.type
_entity.pdbx_description
1 polymer ?
#
loop_
_entity_poly.entity_id
_entity_poly.type
_entity_poly.pdbx_seq_one_letter_code
_entity_poly.pdbx_strand_id
1 'polypeptide(L)'
;AIKAQKKIEKEFLTRDEQLKKVAAQVREYQEQLERNSKGISEEERRVKERELASLTRQYQRTQQQMREDLNARQNEEYGLILERVNNAIKIIAEKEGYDLILQLQDSVYRSQRIDITNQVIEVLVEQDATLPTQSTK
;
A
#
# COMPACT_ATOMS: atom_id res chain seq x y z
N ALA A 1 -6.54 -1.19 -10.46
CA ALA A 1 -5.24 -1.43 -9.78
C ALA A 1 -4.40 -0.15 -9.70
N ILE A 2 -4.05 0.52 -10.79
CA ILE A 2 -3.17 1.71 -10.81
C ILE A 2 -3.73 2.89 -9.99
N LYS A 3 -5.03 3.17 -10.08
CA LYS A 3 -5.67 4.23 -9.28
C LYS A 3 -5.62 3.95 -7.78
N ALA A 4 -5.87 2.70 -7.37
CA ALA A 4 -5.79 2.28 -5.98
C ALA A 4 -4.36 2.40 -5.44
N GLN A 5 -3.37 1.98 -6.22
CA GLN A 5 -1.96 2.11 -5.86
C GLN A 5 -1.56 3.58 -5.65
N LYS A 6 -1.90 4.48 -6.58
CA LYS A 6 -1.62 5.92 -6.45
C LYS A 6 -2.29 6.55 -5.22
N LYS A 7 -3.50 6.09 -4.87
CA LYS A 7 -4.20 6.55 -3.67
C LYS A 7 -3.44 6.16 -2.41
N ILE A 8 -3.03 4.89 -2.31
CA ILE A 8 -2.24 4.37 -1.20
C ILE A 8 -0.89 5.11 -1.10
N GLU A 9 -0.18 5.27 -2.20
CA GLU A 9 1.08 6.02 -2.24
C GLU A 9 0.91 7.44 -1.67
N LYS A 10 -0.15 8.15 -2.07
CA LYS A 10 -0.44 9.49 -1.56
C LYS A 10 -0.77 9.50 -0.07
N GLU A 11 -1.56 8.54 0.41
CA GLU A 11 -1.92 8.39 1.83
C GLU A 11 -0.68 8.15 2.71
N PHE A 12 0.28 7.40 2.21
CA PHE A 12 1.48 7.02 2.98
C PHE A 12 2.70 7.92 2.77
N LEU A 13 2.65 8.85 1.80
CA LEU A 13 3.77 9.73 1.47
C LEU A 13 4.29 10.52 2.69
N THR A 14 3.40 11.16 3.44
CA THR A 14 3.77 11.95 4.62
C THR A 14 4.41 11.10 5.72
N ARG A 15 3.90 9.89 5.92
CA ARG A 15 4.44 8.93 6.91
C ARG A 15 5.81 8.42 6.48
N ASP A 16 6.01 8.17 5.19
CA ASP A 16 7.31 7.77 4.63
C ASP A 16 8.35 8.88 4.79
N GLU A 17 7.98 10.13 4.53
CA GLU A 17 8.86 11.28 4.76
C GLU A 17 9.24 11.46 6.24
N GLN A 18 8.29 11.26 7.15
CA GLN A 18 8.57 11.29 8.59
C GLN A 18 9.52 10.17 8.99
N LEU A 19 9.31 8.96 8.47
CA LEU A 19 10.17 7.82 8.74
C LEU A 19 11.61 8.06 8.23
N LYS A 20 11.76 8.65 7.05
CA LYS A 20 13.07 9.05 6.49
C LYS A 20 13.77 10.08 7.36
N LYS A 21 13.03 11.06 7.91
CA LYS A 21 13.61 12.05 8.85
C LYS A 21 14.13 11.39 10.12
N VAL A 22 13.36 10.47 10.71
CA VAL A 22 13.80 9.74 11.91
C VAL A 22 15.01 8.85 11.60
N ALA A 23 15.05 8.20 10.44
CA ALA A 23 16.20 7.41 10.00
C ALA A 23 17.47 8.27 9.88
N ALA A 24 17.35 9.48 9.32
CA ALA A 24 18.44 10.43 9.22
C ALA A 24 18.93 10.89 10.61
N GLN A 25 18.03 11.15 11.55
CA GLN A 25 18.37 11.49 12.91
C GLN A 25 19.12 10.37 13.63
N VAL A 26 18.68 9.13 13.49
CA VAL A 26 19.38 7.95 14.04
C VAL A 26 20.81 7.88 13.51
N ARG A 27 21.00 8.05 12.21
CA ARG A 27 22.34 8.03 11.59
C ARG A 27 23.21 9.17 12.08
N GLU A 28 22.67 10.39 12.14
CA GLU A 28 23.40 11.55 12.63
C GLU A 28 23.84 11.37 14.09
N TYR A 29 22.96 10.83 14.94
CA TYR A 29 23.27 10.54 16.35
C TYR A 29 24.38 9.49 16.48
N GLN A 30 24.36 8.45 15.66
CA GLN A 30 25.42 7.44 15.62
C GLN A 30 26.75 8.06 15.23
N GLU A 31 26.78 8.85 14.15
CA GLU A 31 28.00 9.52 13.69
C GLU A 31 28.57 10.51 14.74
N GLN A 32 27.69 11.26 15.42
CA GLN A 32 28.10 12.16 16.49
C GLN A 32 28.71 11.39 17.66
N LEU A 33 28.14 10.26 18.04
CA LEU A 33 28.65 9.43 19.11
C LEU A 33 30.05 8.87 18.79
N GLU A 34 30.27 8.45 17.55
CA GLU A 34 31.54 7.93 17.06
C GLU A 34 32.60 9.02 16.99
N ARG A 35 32.27 10.21 16.46
CA ARG A 35 33.22 11.34 16.36
C ARG A 35 33.65 11.89 17.72
N ASN A 36 32.72 11.99 18.66
CA ASN A 36 32.93 12.59 19.96
C ASN A 36 33.40 11.57 21.03
N SER A 37 33.63 10.31 20.64
CA SER A 37 33.98 9.23 21.58
C SER A 37 35.23 9.52 22.45
N LYS A 38 36.11 10.43 22.02
CA LYS A 38 37.35 10.82 22.74
C LYS A 38 37.21 12.08 23.60
N GLY A 39 36.11 12.81 23.54
CA GLY A 39 35.95 14.13 24.17
C GLY A 39 34.80 14.27 25.16
N ILE A 40 33.99 13.25 25.36
CA ILE A 40 32.84 13.27 26.27
C ILE A 40 33.09 12.39 27.49
N SER A 41 32.48 12.77 28.62
CA SER A 41 32.53 11.98 29.84
C SER A 41 31.79 10.64 29.64
N GLU A 42 32.15 9.63 30.45
CA GLU A 42 31.49 8.30 30.40
C GLU A 42 30.01 8.40 30.71
N GLU A 43 29.62 9.33 31.56
CA GLU A 43 28.24 9.57 31.93
C GLU A 43 27.43 10.17 30.78
N GLU A 44 27.97 11.17 30.09
CA GLU A 44 27.36 11.76 28.89
C GLU A 44 27.25 10.72 27.73
N ARG A 45 28.26 9.88 27.59
CA ARG A 45 28.24 8.79 26.62
C ARG A 45 27.09 7.82 26.87
N ARG A 46 26.89 7.39 28.12
CA ARG A 46 25.82 6.49 28.53
C ARG A 46 24.44 7.11 28.28
N VAL A 47 24.27 8.40 28.51
CA VAL A 47 23.01 9.12 28.22
C VAL A 47 22.72 9.08 26.71
N LYS A 48 23.71 9.44 25.90
CA LYS A 48 23.56 9.44 24.44
C LYS A 48 23.29 8.05 23.85
N GLU A 49 23.94 7.02 24.38
CA GLU A 49 23.69 5.62 23.99
C GLU A 49 22.27 5.19 24.32
N ARG A 50 21.70 5.61 25.46
CA ARG A 50 20.30 5.33 25.82
C ARG A 50 19.31 6.06 24.90
N GLU A 51 19.60 7.33 24.59
CA GLU A 51 18.78 8.12 23.65
C GLU A 51 18.79 7.50 22.25
N LEU A 52 19.97 7.12 21.75
CA LEU A 52 20.10 6.42 20.47
C LEU A 52 19.33 5.10 20.45
N ALA A 53 19.45 4.30 21.50
CA ALA A 53 18.73 3.04 21.63
C ALA A 53 17.20 3.26 21.67
N SER A 54 16.73 4.32 22.33
CA SER A 54 15.33 4.69 22.37
C SER A 54 14.81 5.11 20.99
N LEU A 55 15.55 5.98 20.31
CA LEU A 55 15.21 6.48 18.98
C LEU A 55 15.20 5.36 17.94
N THR A 56 16.16 4.44 18.01
CA THR A 56 16.24 3.27 17.15
C THR A 56 15.03 2.35 17.36
N ARG A 57 14.64 2.09 18.61
CA ARG A 57 13.44 1.29 18.90
C ARG A 57 12.17 1.96 18.38
N GLN A 58 12.06 3.27 18.54
CA GLN A 58 10.93 4.04 18.01
C GLN A 58 10.85 3.94 16.48
N TYR A 59 11.99 4.10 15.80
CA TYR A 59 12.08 3.95 14.35
C TYR A 59 11.61 2.56 13.89
N GLN A 60 12.12 1.49 14.52
CA GLN A 60 11.75 0.12 14.19
C GLN A 60 10.26 -0.14 14.37
N ARG A 61 9.67 0.33 15.49
CA ARG A 61 8.22 0.21 15.74
C ARG A 61 7.41 0.95 14.68
N THR A 62 7.77 2.19 14.38
CA THR A 62 7.07 3.00 13.38
C THR A 62 7.17 2.38 11.99
N GLN A 63 8.34 1.85 11.63
CA GLN A 63 8.55 1.15 10.36
C GLN A 63 7.68 -0.11 10.26
N GLN A 64 7.63 -0.91 11.32
CA GLN A 64 6.81 -2.12 11.34
C GLN A 64 5.32 -1.78 11.24
N GLN A 65 4.85 -0.81 12.04
CA GLN A 65 3.46 -0.36 12.00
C GLN A 65 3.07 0.19 10.63
N MET A 66 3.95 0.99 10.00
CA MET A 66 3.71 1.48 8.64
C MET A 66 3.57 0.34 7.63
N ARG A 67 4.38 -0.72 7.74
CA ARG A 67 4.29 -1.90 6.88
C ARG A 67 2.99 -2.66 7.08
N GLU A 68 2.58 -2.84 8.32
CA GLU A 68 1.31 -3.51 8.67
C GLU A 68 0.11 -2.72 8.15
N ASP A 69 0.09 -1.40 8.38
CA ASP A 69 -0.96 -0.51 7.90
C ASP A 69 -1.03 -0.50 6.37
N LEU A 70 0.13 -0.48 5.69
CA LEU A 70 0.21 -0.53 4.23
C LEU A 70 -0.37 -1.83 3.69
N ASN A 71 -0.01 -2.97 4.28
CA ASN A 71 -0.55 -4.28 3.89
C ASN A 71 -2.06 -4.35 4.12
N ALA A 72 -2.54 -3.87 5.27
CA ALA A 72 -3.97 -3.82 5.57
C ALA A 72 -4.72 -2.96 4.55
N ARG A 73 -4.16 -1.79 4.20
CA ARG A 73 -4.77 -0.87 3.23
C ARG A 73 -4.78 -1.44 1.81
N GLN A 74 -3.72 -2.17 1.42
CA GLN A 74 -3.67 -2.88 0.13
C GLN A 74 -4.72 -3.99 0.06
N ASN A 75 -4.87 -4.77 1.13
CA ASN A 75 -5.88 -5.83 1.20
C ASN A 75 -7.32 -5.27 1.15
N GLU A 76 -7.57 -4.16 1.82
CA GLU A 76 -8.86 -3.46 1.77
C GLU A 76 -9.18 -3.01 0.33
N GLU A 77 -8.27 -2.31 -0.33
CA GLU A 77 -8.46 -1.87 -1.73
C GLU A 77 -8.62 -3.06 -2.69
N TYR A 78 -7.89 -4.15 -2.46
CA TYR A 78 -8.05 -5.37 -3.25
C TYR A 78 -9.45 -5.97 -3.07
N GLY A 79 -9.97 -6.02 -1.84
CA GLY A 79 -11.34 -6.46 -1.54
C GLY A 79 -12.38 -5.63 -2.26
N LEU A 80 -12.25 -4.29 -2.24
CA LEU A 80 -13.15 -3.39 -2.96
C LEU A 80 -13.10 -3.58 -4.49
N ILE A 81 -11.91 -3.85 -5.04
CA ILE A 81 -11.76 -4.15 -6.47
C ILE A 81 -12.48 -5.46 -6.81
N LEU A 82 -12.29 -6.52 -6.01
CA LEU A 82 -12.97 -7.81 -6.23
C LEU A 82 -14.50 -7.67 -6.16
N GLU A 83 -15.03 -6.92 -5.22
CA GLU A 83 -16.45 -6.67 -5.10
C GLU A 83 -17.00 -6.00 -6.37
N ARG A 84 -16.31 -4.98 -6.86
CA ARG A 84 -16.69 -4.29 -8.10
C ARG A 84 -16.61 -5.20 -9.32
N VAL A 85 -15.58 -6.04 -9.42
CA VAL A 85 -15.45 -7.03 -10.50
C VAL A 85 -16.59 -8.04 -10.46
N ASN A 86 -16.94 -8.56 -9.29
CA ASN A 86 -18.04 -9.49 -9.12
C ASN A 86 -19.38 -8.86 -9.51
N ASN A 87 -19.62 -7.61 -9.16
CA ASN A 87 -20.81 -6.88 -9.55
C ASN A 87 -20.88 -6.67 -11.09
N ALA A 88 -19.76 -6.32 -11.72
CA ALA A 88 -19.70 -6.18 -13.18
C ALA A 88 -19.97 -7.51 -13.88
N ILE A 89 -19.40 -8.61 -13.39
CA ILE A 89 -19.63 -9.97 -13.90
C ILE A 89 -21.12 -10.33 -13.78
N LYS A 90 -21.76 -10.04 -12.65
CA LYS A 90 -23.18 -10.30 -12.45
C LYS A 90 -24.06 -9.54 -13.44
N ILE A 91 -23.78 -8.26 -13.69
CA ILE A 91 -24.49 -7.44 -14.67
C ILE A 91 -24.38 -8.06 -16.07
N ILE A 92 -23.19 -8.50 -16.46
CA ILE A 92 -22.96 -9.14 -17.76
C ILE A 92 -23.71 -10.47 -17.84
N ALA A 93 -23.64 -11.31 -16.81
CA ALA A 93 -24.32 -12.59 -16.76
C ALA A 93 -25.83 -12.43 -16.93
N GLU A 94 -26.44 -11.49 -16.23
CA GLU A 94 -27.87 -11.20 -16.32
C GLU A 94 -28.24 -10.64 -17.71
N LYS A 95 -27.43 -9.74 -18.27
CA LYS A 95 -27.70 -9.13 -19.58
C LYS A 95 -27.56 -10.11 -20.72
N GLU A 96 -26.54 -10.95 -20.71
CA GLU A 96 -26.21 -11.89 -21.80
C GLU A 96 -26.85 -13.29 -21.61
N GLY A 97 -27.50 -13.53 -20.46
CA GLY A 97 -28.13 -14.80 -20.14
C GLY A 97 -27.16 -15.94 -19.88
N TYR A 98 -26.00 -15.65 -19.28
CA TYR A 98 -25.04 -16.68 -18.89
C TYR A 98 -25.47 -17.36 -17.59
N ASP A 99 -25.52 -18.70 -17.61
CA ASP A 99 -25.79 -19.50 -16.42
C ASP A 99 -24.56 -19.71 -15.55
N LEU A 100 -23.36 -19.63 -16.14
CA LEU A 100 -22.11 -19.87 -15.46
C LEU A 100 -20.97 -19.06 -16.09
N ILE A 101 -20.20 -18.37 -15.25
CA ILE A 101 -18.95 -17.71 -15.63
C ILE A 101 -17.84 -18.27 -14.76
N LEU A 102 -16.76 -18.75 -15.37
CA LEU A 102 -15.61 -19.36 -14.70
C LEU A 102 -14.36 -18.51 -14.87
N GLN A 103 -13.60 -18.35 -13.79
CA GLN A 103 -12.24 -17.86 -13.88
C GLN A 103 -11.32 -19.06 -14.18
N LEU A 104 -10.78 -19.09 -15.39
CA LEU A 104 -9.87 -20.16 -15.82
C LEU A 104 -8.43 -19.71 -15.62
N GLN A 105 -7.75 -20.30 -14.64
CA GLN A 105 -6.33 -20.05 -14.39
C GLN A 105 -5.41 -21.00 -15.14
N ASP A 106 -5.83 -22.25 -15.40
CA ASP A 106 -4.98 -23.34 -15.91
C ASP A 106 -5.58 -24.06 -17.13
N SER A 107 -6.21 -23.35 -18.07
CA SER A 107 -6.71 -23.99 -19.28
C SER A 107 -5.59 -24.17 -20.31
N VAL A 108 -5.46 -25.39 -20.83
CA VAL A 108 -4.50 -25.72 -21.91
C VAL A 108 -4.87 -25.00 -23.22
N TYR A 109 -6.17 -24.77 -23.44
CA TYR A 109 -6.70 -24.06 -24.61
C TYR A 109 -8.02 -23.38 -24.25
N ARG A 110 -8.21 -22.16 -24.72
CA ARG A 110 -9.49 -21.44 -24.71
C ARG A 110 -9.69 -20.65 -26.00
N SER A 111 -10.90 -20.67 -26.54
CA SER A 111 -11.25 -19.80 -27.66
C SER A 111 -11.46 -18.37 -27.18
N GLN A 112 -10.99 -17.39 -27.94
CA GLN A 112 -11.24 -15.97 -27.66
C GLN A 112 -12.74 -15.61 -27.65
N ARG A 113 -13.58 -16.41 -28.32
CA ARG A 113 -15.03 -16.18 -28.39
C ARG A 113 -15.74 -16.31 -27.04
N ILE A 114 -15.17 -17.11 -26.12
CA ILE A 114 -15.75 -17.33 -24.79
C ILE A 114 -15.10 -16.43 -23.72
N ASP A 115 -14.10 -15.62 -24.09
CA ASP A 115 -13.40 -14.75 -23.17
C ASP A 115 -14.15 -13.41 -23.06
N ILE A 116 -14.79 -13.18 -21.92
CA ILE A 116 -15.54 -11.94 -21.63
C ILE A 116 -14.73 -10.91 -20.84
N THR A 117 -13.42 -11.10 -20.70
CA THR A 117 -12.58 -10.20 -19.90
C THR A 117 -12.69 -8.73 -20.33
N ASN A 118 -12.70 -8.48 -21.65
CA ASN A 118 -12.83 -7.11 -22.16
C ASN A 118 -14.20 -6.49 -21.83
N GLN A 119 -15.27 -7.26 -21.88
CA GLN A 119 -16.60 -6.79 -21.49
C GLN A 119 -16.66 -6.39 -20.01
N VAL A 120 -16.01 -7.18 -19.14
CA VAL A 120 -15.91 -6.85 -17.71
C VAL A 120 -15.13 -5.54 -17.51
N ILE A 121 -14.03 -5.34 -18.25
CA ILE A 121 -13.23 -4.11 -18.19
C ILE A 121 -14.07 -2.91 -18.64
N GLU A 122 -14.83 -3.01 -19.72
CA GLU A 122 -15.70 -1.95 -20.23
C GLU A 122 -16.75 -1.53 -19.18
N VAL A 123 -17.44 -2.48 -18.58
CA VAL A 123 -18.42 -2.20 -17.50
C VAL A 123 -17.76 -1.51 -16.31
N LEU A 124 -16.57 -1.93 -15.92
CA LEU A 124 -15.83 -1.28 -14.82
C LEU A 124 -15.41 0.16 -15.17
N VAL A 125 -15.03 0.42 -16.40
CA VAL A 125 -14.68 1.77 -16.88
C VAL A 125 -15.92 2.67 -16.90
N GLU A 126 -17.05 2.18 -17.36
CA GLU A 126 -18.33 2.91 -17.36
C GLU A 126 -18.77 3.25 -15.92
N GLN A 127 -18.66 2.31 -15.00
CA GLN A 127 -18.95 2.54 -13.59
C GLN A 127 -18.03 3.59 -12.97
N ASP A 128 -16.73 3.60 -13.34
CA ASP A 128 -15.79 4.63 -12.88
C ASP A 128 -16.13 6.03 -13.44
N ALA A 129 -16.64 6.12 -14.65
CA ALA A 129 -17.05 7.38 -15.29
C ALA A 129 -18.31 7.97 -14.66
N THR A 130 -19.19 7.12 -14.10
CA THR A 130 -20.46 7.55 -13.47
C THR A 130 -20.32 7.90 -11.99
N LEU A 131 -19.20 7.54 -11.34
CA LEU A 131 -18.94 7.94 -9.97
C LEU A 131 -18.61 9.46 -9.91
N PRO A 132 -19.31 10.23 -9.09
CA PRO A 132 -18.99 11.65 -8.91
C PRO A 132 -17.55 11.75 -8.40
N THR A 133 -16.73 12.52 -9.11
CA THR A 133 -15.41 12.93 -8.66
C THR A 133 -15.58 13.63 -7.31
N GLN A 134 -15.32 12.94 -6.20
CA GLN A 134 -15.23 13.60 -4.91
C GLN A 134 -14.04 14.55 -4.98
N SER A 135 -14.35 15.81 -5.30
CA SER A 135 -13.42 16.92 -5.18
C SER A 135 -13.04 17.03 -3.71
N THR A 136 -11.86 16.55 -3.38
CA THR A 136 -11.23 16.85 -2.10
C THR A 136 -10.95 18.35 -2.07
N LYS A 137 -11.76 19.06 -1.28
CA LYS A 137 -11.41 20.40 -0.80
C LYS A 137 -10.30 20.32 0.23
#